data_13bbfe97023dde5f75e0a1c102574b97
#
_entry.id   13bbfe97023dde5f75e0a1c102574b97
#
_cell.length_a   1.000
_cell.length_b   1.000
_cell.length_c   1.000
_cell.angle_alpha   90.00
_cell.angle_beta   90.00
_cell.angle_gamma   90.00
#
_symmetry.space_group_name_H-M   'P 1'
#
loop_
_entity.id
_entity.type
_entity.pdbx_description
1 polymer ?
#
loop_
_entity_poly.entity_id
_entity_poly.type
_entity_poly.pdbx_seq_one_letter_code
_entity_poly.pdbx_strand_id
1 'polypeptide(L)'
;MIEELDWLALASLPSGTARGRYCPVPKATPTLELESTDHVAWDIVFAVDCIYNPSLLSALVDTIDAVSTAGRTWVLVVAELRQEDVLREFLDLWLKHSGRWEITRVEGLLDVHFVVWAGRKHLD
;
A
#
# COMPACT_ATOMS: atom_id res chain seq x y z
N MET A 1 -7.24 -16.73 4.54
CA MET A 1 -8.43 -15.88 4.50
C MET A 1 -8.21 -14.81 3.45
N ILE A 2 -9.14 -14.66 2.51
CA ILE A 2 -9.07 -13.66 1.44
C ILE A 2 -10.16 -12.63 1.71
N GLU A 3 -9.77 -11.37 1.74
CA GLU A 3 -10.68 -10.25 1.93
C GLU A 3 -10.56 -9.28 0.77
N GLU A 4 -11.68 -8.69 0.40
CA GLU A 4 -11.70 -7.66 -0.61
C GLU A 4 -11.35 -6.29 -0.01
N LEU A 5 -10.46 -5.58 -0.66
CA LEU A 5 -10.11 -4.22 -0.32
C LEU A 5 -10.45 -3.31 -1.49
N ASP A 6 -11.42 -2.43 -1.30
CA ASP A 6 -11.78 -1.42 -2.28
C ASP A 6 -10.96 -0.15 -2.07
N TRP A 7 -10.01 0.10 -2.96
CA TRP A 7 -9.12 1.26 -2.88
C TRP A 7 -9.86 2.59 -2.98
N LEU A 8 -10.90 2.64 -3.81
CA LEU A 8 -11.64 3.88 -4.04
C LEU A 8 -12.49 4.21 -2.82
N ALA A 9 -13.09 3.21 -2.20
CA ALA A 9 -13.83 3.38 -0.96
C ALA A 9 -12.90 3.83 0.18
N LEU A 10 -11.72 3.23 0.28
CA LEU A 10 -10.71 3.61 1.29
C LEU A 10 -10.22 5.04 1.07
N ALA A 11 -9.94 5.43 -0.18
CA ALA A 11 -9.47 6.77 -0.52
C ALA A 11 -10.51 7.86 -0.24
N SER A 12 -11.81 7.51 -0.24
CA SER A 12 -12.90 8.44 0.07
C SER A 12 -13.06 8.72 1.57
N LEU A 13 -12.42 7.95 2.44
CA LEU A 13 -12.45 8.20 3.88
C LEU A 13 -11.72 9.50 4.24
N PRO A 14 -12.21 10.24 5.24
CA PRO A 14 -11.54 11.47 5.68
C PRO A 14 -10.09 11.23 6.05
N SER A 15 -9.24 12.18 5.71
CA SER A 15 -7.84 12.17 6.14
C SER A 15 -7.78 12.19 7.66
N GLY A 16 -7.11 11.24 8.27
CA GLY A 16 -6.95 11.18 9.71
C GLY A 16 -6.74 9.76 10.23
N THR A 17 -6.92 9.60 11.51
CA THR A 17 -6.67 8.36 12.25
C THR A 17 -7.46 7.14 11.73
N ALA A 18 -8.59 7.36 11.07
CA ALA A 18 -9.41 6.27 10.54
C ALA A 18 -8.72 5.52 9.38
N ARG A 19 -8.02 6.26 8.49
CA ARG A 19 -7.28 5.61 7.38
C ARG A 19 -6.11 4.78 7.88
N GLY A 20 -5.37 5.30 8.84
CA GLY A 20 -4.21 4.61 9.41
C GLY A 20 -4.57 3.38 10.26
N ARG A 21 -5.84 3.22 10.55
CA ARG A 21 -6.35 2.08 11.33
C ARG A 21 -7.17 1.10 10.50
N TYR A 22 -7.23 1.31 9.19
CA TYR A 22 -7.98 0.40 8.36
C TYR A 22 -7.33 -0.98 8.38
N CYS A 23 -8.07 -1.90 8.95
CA CYS A 23 -7.73 -3.30 8.91
C CYS A 23 -8.93 -3.99 8.28
N PRO A 24 -8.76 -4.70 7.16
CA PRO A 24 -9.86 -5.46 6.60
C PRO A 24 -10.32 -6.50 7.62
N VAL A 25 -11.53 -6.33 8.11
CA VAL A 25 -12.14 -7.28 9.04
C VAL A 25 -12.86 -8.35 8.21
N PRO A 26 -12.65 -9.63 8.50
CA PRO A 26 -13.38 -10.68 7.84
C PRO A 26 -14.87 -10.49 8.00
N LYS A 27 -15.61 -10.42 6.88
CA LYS A 27 -17.07 -10.31 6.91
C LYS A 27 -17.78 -11.53 7.50
N ALA A 28 -17.05 -12.59 7.80
CA ALA A 28 -17.60 -13.89 8.14
C ALA A 28 -17.52 -14.25 9.61
N THR A 29 -17.08 -13.38 10.50
CA THR A 29 -17.11 -13.65 11.94
C THR A 29 -18.24 -12.90 12.60
N PRO A 30 -19.37 -13.60 12.90
CA PRO A 30 -20.34 -13.02 13.79
C PRO A 30 -19.71 -12.91 15.18
N THR A 31 -19.55 -11.66 15.59
CA THR A 31 -19.54 -11.25 16.97
C THR A 31 -18.77 -12.16 17.94
N LEU A 32 -17.47 -12.16 17.83
CA LEU A 32 -16.71 -12.07 19.03
C LEU A 32 -16.37 -10.61 19.18
N GLU A 33 -17.08 -9.93 20.03
CA GLU A 33 -16.69 -8.64 20.58
C GLU A 33 -15.41 -8.84 21.37
N LEU A 34 -14.37 -9.23 20.65
CA LEU A 34 -13.04 -9.10 21.18
C LEU A 34 -12.73 -7.63 20.99
N GLU A 35 -12.85 -6.90 22.04
CA GLU A 35 -12.17 -5.61 22.23
C GLU A 35 -10.65 -5.81 22.12
N SER A 36 -10.24 -6.60 21.15
CA SER A 36 -8.82 -6.68 20.85
C SER A 36 -8.51 -5.48 19.97
N THR A 37 -7.88 -4.51 20.56
CA THR A 37 -7.13 -3.45 19.89
C THR A 37 -5.96 -4.01 19.08
N ASP A 38 -5.90 -5.30 18.87
CA ASP A 38 -4.90 -5.97 18.06
C ASP A 38 -5.24 -5.74 16.59
N HIS A 39 -4.80 -4.58 16.10
CA HIS A 39 -4.77 -4.32 14.67
C HIS A 39 -3.86 -5.37 14.03
N VAL A 40 -4.40 -6.12 13.08
CA VAL A 40 -3.59 -7.01 12.28
C VAL A 40 -2.57 -6.15 11.53
N ALA A 41 -1.32 -6.26 11.93
CA ALA A 41 -0.24 -5.58 11.23
C ALA A 41 0.36 -6.54 10.22
N TRP A 42 0.37 -6.11 8.96
CA TRP A 42 0.96 -6.89 7.88
C TRP A 42 2.48 -6.78 7.89
N ASP A 43 3.15 -7.87 7.63
CA ASP A 43 4.60 -7.88 7.50
C ASP A 43 5.02 -7.48 6.09
N ILE A 44 4.28 -7.95 5.08
CA ILE A 44 4.54 -7.66 3.67
C ILE A 44 3.22 -7.35 2.96
N VAL A 45 3.24 -6.32 2.14
CA VAL A 45 2.18 -5.95 1.22
C VAL A 45 2.73 -6.02 -0.20
N PHE A 46 2.03 -6.70 -1.09
CA PHE A 46 2.39 -6.77 -2.50
C PHE A 46 1.42 -5.94 -3.34
N ALA A 47 1.96 -5.11 -4.20
CA ALA A 47 1.22 -4.41 -5.24
C ALA A 47 1.82 -4.78 -6.59
N VAL A 48 1.22 -5.74 -7.26
CA VAL A 48 1.74 -6.31 -8.51
C VAL A 48 0.83 -5.91 -9.66
N ASP A 49 1.42 -5.28 -10.66
CA ASP A 49 0.74 -4.84 -11.89
C ASP A 49 -0.46 -3.90 -11.63
N CYS A 50 -0.34 -3.06 -10.61
CA CYS A 50 -1.38 -2.10 -10.21
C CYS A 50 -1.20 -0.71 -10.82
N ILE A 51 -0.09 -0.44 -11.51
CA ILE A 51 0.29 0.87 -12.02
C ILE A 51 0.07 0.92 -13.53
N TYR A 52 -1.13 1.24 -13.94
CA TYR A 52 -1.49 1.33 -15.37
C TYR A 52 -2.45 2.49 -15.68
N ASN A 53 -3.18 2.98 -14.71
CA ASN A 53 -4.17 4.03 -14.90
C ASN A 53 -3.83 5.23 -13.98
N PRO A 54 -3.45 6.39 -14.54
CA PRO A 54 -3.08 7.56 -13.75
C PRO A 54 -4.17 8.00 -12.78
N SER A 55 -5.44 7.82 -13.12
CA SER A 55 -6.56 8.22 -12.25
C SER A 55 -6.67 7.39 -10.97
N LEU A 56 -6.03 6.23 -10.90
CA LEU A 56 -6.07 5.34 -9.73
C LEU A 56 -4.83 5.44 -8.84
N LEU A 57 -3.81 6.18 -9.24
CA LEU A 57 -2.53 6.23 -8.52
C LEU A 57 -2.66 6.81 -7.12
N SER A 58 -3.43 7.86 -6.95
CA SER A 58 -3.64 8.48 -5.64
C SER A 58 -4.34 7.51 -4.68
N ALA A 59 -5.37 6.83 -5.15
CA ALA A 59 -6.08 5.81 -4.35
C ALA A 59 -5.18 4.63 -3.99
N LEU A 60 -4.33 4.20 -4.91
CA LEU A 60 -3.36 3.13 -4.66
C LEU A 60 -2.37 3.52 -3.58
N VAL A 61 -1.80 4.71 -3.65
CA VAL A 61 -0.85 5.21 -2.64
C VAL A 61 -1.52 5.37 -1.27
N ASP A 62 -2.73 5.91 -1.23
CA ASP A 62 -3.50 6.02 0.01
C ASP A 62 -3.75 4.63 0.63
N THR A 63 -4.06 3.64 -0.20
CA THR A 63 -4.28 2.26 0.26
C THR A 63 -3.01 1.63 0.80
N ILE A 64 -1.90 1.77 0.08
CA ILE A 64 -0.59 1.29 0.52
C ILE A 64 -0.24 1.88 1.89
N ASP A 65 -0.44 3.17 2.04
CA ASP A 65 -0.17 3.84 3.32
C ASP A 65 -1.07 3.34 4.45
N ALA A 66 -2.36 3.20 4.16
CA ALA A 66 -3.34 2.79 5.16
C ALA A 66 -3.12 1.37 5.71
N VAL A 67 -2.68 0.44 4.86
CA VAL A 67 -2.45 -0.96 5.26
C VAL A 67 -1.05 -1.21 5.81
N SER A 68 -0.18 -0.21 5.79
CA SER A 68 1.22 -0.34 6.20
C SER A 68 1.46 0.24 7.58
N THR A 69 2.07 -0.55 8.44
CA THR A 69 2.49 -0.12 9.78
C THR A 69 3.93 0.35 9.74
N ALA A 70 4.17 1.56 10.22
CA ALA A 70 5.51 2.15 10.28
C ALA A 70 6.49 1.25 11.05
N GLY A 71 7.68 1.07 10.51
CA GLY A 71 8.72 0.26 11.11
C GLY A 71 8.52 -1.25 11.00
N ARG A 72 7.39 -1.71 10.50
CA ARG A 72 7.07 -3.14 10.41
C ARG A 72 6.79 -3.63 9.00
N THR A 73 5.88 -2.99 8.30
CA THR A 73 5.40 -3.45 6.99
C THR A 73 6.40 -3.10 5.89
N TRP A 74 6.79 -4.10 5.11
CA TRP A 74 7.45 -3.90 3.83
C TRP A 74 6.43 -3.92 2.71
N VAL A 75 6.53 -2.96 1.81
CA VAL A 75 5.69 -2.90 0.61
C VAL A 75 6.55 -3.20 -0.60
N LEU A 76 6.17 -4.24 -1.35
CA LEU A 76 6.82 -4.60 -2.60
C LEU A 76 5.89 -4.25 -3.76
N VAL A 77 6.32 -3.30 -4.56
CA VAL A 77 5.61 -2.86 -5.76
C VAL A 77 6.33 -3.41 -6.97
N VAL A 78 5.60 -4.15 -7.79
CA VAL A 78 6.12 -4.73 -9.03
C VAL A 78 5.33 -4.15 -10.20
N ALA A 79 6.04 -3.56 -11.13
CA ALA A 79 5.43 -2.97 -12.32
C ALA A 79 6.23 -3.31 -13.58
N GLU A 80 5.52 -3.40 -14.69
CA GLU A 80 6.13 -3.54 -16.00
C GLU A 80 6.56 -2.16 -16.54
N LEU A 81 7.75 -2.10 -17.12
CA LEU A 81 8.31 -0.86 -17.68
C LEU A 81 7.68 -0.54 -19.05
N ARG A 82 6.38 -0.20 -19.05
CA ARG A 82 5.65 0.18 -20.26
C ARG A 82 5.39 1.67 -20.37
N GLN A 83 5.06 2.30 -19.26
CA GLN A 83 4.62 3.68 -19.21
C GLN A 83 5.44 4.41 -18.16
N GLU A 84 6.59 4.89 -18.58
CA GLU A 84 7.54 5.54 -17.68
C GLU A 84 6.94 6.76 -16.96
N ASP A 85 6.10 7.52 -17.64
CA ASP A 85 5.45 8.70 -17.07
C ASP A 85 4.53 8.34 -15.90
N VAL A 86 3.75 7.26 -16.05
CA VAL A 86 2.84 6.78 -15.02
C VAL A 86 3.62 6.23 -13.82
N LEU A 87 4.73 5.53 -14.07
CA LEU A 87 5.60 5.02 -13.02
C LEU A 87 6.26 6.15 -12.23
N ARG A 88 6.70 7.20 -12.90
CA ARG A 88 7.27 8.39 -12.25
C ARG A 88 6.24 9.11 -11.39
N GLU A 89 5.04 9.29 -11.91
CA GLU A 89 3.94 9.89 -11.16
C GLU A 89 3.62 9.09 -9.91
N PHE A 90 3.56 7.77 -10.02
CA PHE A 90 3.34 6.88 -8.87
C PHE A 90 4.43 7.04 -7.81
N LEU A 91 5.69 6.99 -8.21
CA LEU A 91 6.81 7.15 -7.27
C LEU A 91 6.79 8.52 -6.59
N ASP A 92 6.47 9.56 -7.34
CA ASP A 92 6.39 10.91 -6.80
C ASP A 92 5.28 11.04 -5.76
N LEU A 93 4.10 10.50 -6.05
CA LEU A 93 2.97 10.46 -5.10
C LEU A 93 3.33 9.67 -3.85
N TRP A 94 3.97 8.53 -4.01
CA TRP A 94 4.34 7.67 -2.90
C TRP A 94 5.40 8.31 -2.00
N LEU A 95 6.45 8.85 -2.58
CA LEU A 95 7.52 9.54 -1.85
C LEU A 95 7.02 10.77 -1.09
N LYS A 96 6.08 11.49 -1.65
CA LYS A 96 5.51 12.70 -1.04
C LYS A 96 4.42 12.40 -0.03
N HIS A 97 3.90 11.19 -0.04
CA HIS A 97 2.83 10.80 0.87
C HIS A 97 3.34 10.77 2.30
N SER A 98 2.82 11.63 3.15
CA SER A 98 3.21 11.78 4.56
C SER A 98 4.69 12.10 4.84
N GLY A 99 5.56 12.10 3.83
CA GLY A 99 7.00 12.37 3.98
C GLY A 99 7.77 11.32 4.77
N ARG A 100 7.22 10.14 4.97
CA ARG A 100 7.77 9.11 5.87
C ARG A 100 8.25 7.84 5.15
N TRP A 101 8.05 7.79 3.84
CA TRP A 101 8.41 6.61 3.06
C TRP A 101 9.87 6.63 2.61
N GLU A 102 10.54 5.54 2.82
CA GLU A 102 11.81 5.19 2.19
C GLU A 102 11.57 4.12 1.14
N ILE A 103 11.98 4.40 -0.10
CA ILE A 103 11.74 3.52 -1.24
C ILE A 103 13.06 3.18 -1.88
N THR A 104 13.31 1.89 -2.03
CA THR A 104 14.54 1.36 -2.63
C THR A 104 14.19 0.53 -3.86
N ARG A 105 14.89 0.75 -4.95
CA ARG A 105 14.80 -0.12 -6.12
C ARG A 105 15.54 -1.43 -5.84
N VAL A 106 14.86 -2.54 -6.07
CA VAL A 106 15.44 -3.87 -5.93
C VAL A 106 15.80 -4.40 -7.33
N GLU A 107 17.08 -4.65 -7.54
CA GLU A 107 17.58 -5.15 -8.83
C GLU A 107 17.82 -6.66 -8.77
N GLY A 108 17.71 -7.30 -9.93
CA GLY A 108 18.09 -8.71 -10.09
C GLY A 108 17.05 -9.73 -9.65
N LEU A 109 15.84 -9.31 -9.20
CA LEU A 109 14.78 -10.25 -8.87
C LEU A 109 14.00 -10.73 -10.08
N LEU A 110 13.77 -9.85 -11.04
CA LEU A 110 12.96 -10.12 -12.22
C LEU A 110 13.69 -9.70 -13.50
N ASP A 111 13.10 -10.03 -14.64
CA ASP A 111 13.54 -9.60 -15.95
C ASP A 111 13.65 -8.08 -16.04
N VAL A 112 14.50 -7.60 -16.97
CA VAL A 112 14.72 -6.17 -17.24
C VAL A 112 13.46 -5.40 -17.66
N HIS A 113 12.40 -6.08 -18.06
CA HIS A 113 11.11 -5.46 -18.40
C HIS A 113 10.28 -5.07 -17.16
N PHE A 114 10.70 -5.47 -15.98
CA PHE A 114 10.01 -5.19 -14.74
C PHE A 114 10.87 -4.35 -13.80
N VAL A 115 10.19 -3.57 -12.99
CA VAL A 115 10.81 -2.85 -11.89
C VAL A 115 10.18 -3.30 -10.58
N VAL A 116 11.01 -3.42 -9.55
CA VAL A 116 10.60 -3.77 -8.20
C VAL A 116 11.07 -2.67 -7.25
N TRP A 117 10.13 -2.12 -6.47
CA TRP A 117 10.46 -1.18 -5.40
C TRP A 117 10.05 -1.77 -4.06
N ALA A 118 10.93 -1.64 -3.09
CA ALA A 118 10.66 -1.97 -1.69
C ALA A 118 10.51 -0.68 -0.89
N GLY A 119 9.35 -0.50 -0.28
CA GLY A 119 9.05 0.67 0.52
C GLY A 119 8.79 0.32 1.98
N ARG A 120 9.16 1.23 2.85
CA ARG A 120 8.92 1.11 4.29
C ARG A 120 8.69 2.49 4.88
N LYS A 121 7.73 2.60 5.79
CA LYS A 121 7.55 3.84 6.55
C LYS A 121 8.49 3.91 7.73
N HIS A 122 9.09 5.07 7.94
CA HIS A 122 9.89 5.33 9.12
C HIS A 122 9.01 5.46 10.37
N LEU A 123 9.55 5.01 11.49
CA LEU A 123 9.05 5.38 12.80
C LEU A 123 9.38 6.85 13.09
N ASP A 124 8.50 7.54 13.73
CA ASP A 124 8.79 8.89 14.25
C ASP A 124 9.73 8.83 15.45
#